data_140c48c2ff6ea2838ed3f7167e47bced
#
_entry.id   140c48c2ff6ea2838ed3f7167e47bced
#
_cell.length_a   1.000
_cell.length_b   1.000
_cell.length_c   1.000
_cell.angle_alpha   90.00
_cell.angle_beta   90.00
_cell.angle_gamma   90.00
#
_symmetry.space_group_name_H-M   'P 1'
#
loop_
_entity.id
_entity.type
_entity.pdbx_description
1 polymer ?
#
loop_
_entity_poly.entity_id
_entity_poly.type
_entity_poly.pdbx_seq_one_letter_code
_entity_poly.pdbx_strand_id
1 'polypeptide(L)'
;FSPLRLFARAPADLDVMSAHVQDAVLQTGDMTFLDDKRRFVLVMNRFCWELPQKESLRVRSALQIGGILEAKRRNIRSDKPDSVLSLLAVRFAPNDQPGDALAGTVSIIFSGGGEIRLAVEACEAILEDITEPWPATRRPAHDANA
;
A
#
# COMPACT_ATOMS: atom_id res chain seq x y z
N PHE A 1 -18.75 -0.06 -11.19
CA PHE A 1 -17.34 0.22 -10.84
C PHE A 1 -16.95 1.63 -11.28
N SER A 2 -16.29 2.33 -10.39
CA SER A 2 -15.73 3.66 -10.69
C SER A 2 -14.26 3.66 -10.24
N PRO A 3 -13.31 4.01 -11.11
CA PRO A 3 -11.90 4.01 -10.73
C PRO A 3 -11.63 4.94 -9.55
N LEU A 4 -10.85 4.46 -8.58
CA LEU A 4 -10.45 5.26 -7.44
C LEU A 4 -9.23 6.11 -7.78
N ARG A 5 -9.22 7.31 -7.22
CA ARG A 5 -8.04 8.15 -7.15
C ARG A 5 -8.08 8.89 -5.82
N LEU A 6 -7.29 8.42 -4.87
CA LEU A 6 -7.29 8.91 -3.50
C LEU A 6 -5.96 9.57 -3.17
N PHE A 7 -6.03 10.65 -2.40
CA PHE A 7 -4.85 11.36 -1.89
C PHE A 7 -4.86 11.30 -0.38
N ALA A 8 -3.71 11.02 0.22
CA ALA A 8 -3.53 11.06 1.67
C ALA A 8 -2.51 12.12 2.02
N ARG A 9 -2.88 13.02 2.93
CA ARG A 9 -2.01 14.09 3.47
C ARG A 9 -2.02 14.11 4.99
N ALA A 10 -2.82 13.23 5.59
CA ALA A 10 -2.94 13.11 7.04
C ALA A 10 -3.05 11.62 7.39
N PRO A 11 -2.70 11.23 8.63
CA PRO A 11 -2.78 9.83 9.05
C PRO A 11 -4.16 9.21 8.83
N ALA A 12 -5.24 9.95 9.07
CA ALA A 12 -6.60 9.45 8.88
C ALA A 12 -6.89 9.11 7.40
N ASP A 13 -6.36 9.90 6.46
CA ASP A 13 -6.50 9.62 5.04
C ASP A 13 -5.78 8.33 4.67
N LEU A 14 -4.61 8.09 5.26
CA LEU A 14 -3.84 6.88 5.00
C LEU A 14 -4.55 5.64 5.52
N ASP A 15 -5.26 5.75 6.65
CA ASP A 15 -6.07 4.66 7.19
C ASP A 15 -7.17 4.25 6.21
N VAL A 16 -7.84 5.22 5.59
CA VAL A 16 -8.85 4.96 4.56
C VAL A 16 -8.20 4.26 3.36
N MET A 17 -7.06 4.77 2.92
CA MET A 17 -6.33 4.19 1.80
C MET A 17 -5.89 2.75 2.12
N SER A 18 -5.42 2.51 3.35
CA SER A 18 -5.02 1.17 3.82
C SER A 18 -6.16 0.17 3.72
N ALA A 19 -7.39 0.58 4.07
CA ALA A 19 -8.55 -0.29 3.96
C ALA A 19 -8.85 -0.69 2.51
N HIS A 20 -8.58 0.18 1.55
CA HIS A 20 -8.80 -0.12 0.14
C HIS A 20 -7.76 -1.08 -0.44
N VAL A 21 -6.57 -1.15 0.14
CA VAL A 21 -5.50 -2.03 -0.36
C VAL A 21 -5.30 -3.29 0.48
N GLN A 22 -6.15 -3.52 1.47
CA GLN A 22 -6.09 -4.74 2.28
C GLN A 22 -6.25 -5.96 1.39
N ASP A 23 -5.38 -6.96 1.55
CA ASP A 23 -5.30 -8.17 0.74
C ASP A 23 -4.96 -7.97 -0.73
N ALA A 24 -4.45 -6.82 -1.08
CA ALA A 24 -3.89 -6.63 -2.41
C ALA A 24 -2.71 -7.59 -2.60
N VAL A 25 -2.61 -8.14 -3.80
CA VAL A 25 -1.58 -9.10 -4.17
C VAL A 25 -0.61 -8.42 -5.14
N LEU A 26 0.68 -8.61 -4.89
CA LEU A 26 1.72 -8.07 -5.76
C LEU A 26 2.93 -8.98 -5.74
N GLN A 27 3.82 -8.80 -6.69
CA GLN A 27 5.12 -9.44 -6.68
C GLN A 27 6.16 -8.48 -6.11
N THR A 28 7.22 -9.02 -5.53
CA THR A 28 8.31 -8.20 -4.98
C THR A 28 8.86 -7.24 -6.02
N GLY A 29 8.97 -7.69 -7.28
CA GLY A 29 9.45 -6.86 -8.39
C GLY A 29 8.51 -5.73 -8.81
N ASP A 30 7.27 -5.71 -8.29
CA ASP A 30 6.31 -4.63 -8.55
C ASP A 30 6.48 -3.44 -7.61
N MET A 31 7.51 -3.47 -6.77
CA MET A 31 7.85 -2.38 -5.87
C MET A 31 9.14 -1.71 -6.33
N THR A 32 9.14 -0.39 -6.37
CA THR A 32 10.29 0.38 -6.85
C THR A 32 10.49 1.62 -6.00
N PHE A 33 11.73 1.86 -5.58
CA PHE A 33 12.12 3.11 -4.98
C PHE A 33 12.74 4.00 -6.06
N LEU A 34 12.04 5.10 -6.39
CA LEU A 34 12.53 6.11 -7.32
C LEU A 34 13.33 7.15 -6.52
N ASP A 35 14.61 6.88 -6.35
CA ASP A 35 15.49 7.64 -5.47
C ASP A 35 15.59 9.12 -5.87
N ASP A 36 15.72 9.37 -7.17
CA ASP A 36 15.81 10.74 -7.71
C ASP A 36 14.54 11.56 -7.47
N LYS A 37 13.39 10.91 -7.36
CA LYS A 37 12.09 11.53 -7.10
C LYS A 37 11.65 11.40 -5.65
N ARG A 38 12.41 10.69 -4.85
CA ARG A 38 12.10 10.41 -3.44
C ARG A 38 10.68 9.85 -3.29
N ARG A 39 10.32 8.90 -4.17
CA ARG A 39 9.03 8.21 -4.19
C ARG A 39 9.19 6.71 -4.13
N PHE A 40 8.30 6.08 -3.40
CA PHE A 40 8.18 4.62 -3.38
C PHE A 40 6.88 4.23 -4.06
N VAL A 41 6.95 3.31 -5.02
CA VAL A 41 5.80 2.91 -5.83
C VAL A 41 5.57 1.41 -5.70
N LEU A 42 4.33 1.03 -5.41
CA LEU A 42 3.88 -0.36 -5.42
C LEU A 42 2.75 -0.48 -6.44
N VAL A 43 2.88 -1.45 -7.34
CA VAL A 43 1.80 -1.80 -8.26
C VAL A 43 1.23 -3.13 -7.81
N MET A 44 -0.09 -3.20 -7.66
CA MET A 44 -0.77 -4.32 -7.01
C MET A 44 -2.10 -4.64 -7.66
N ASN A 45 -2.60 -5.84 -7.43
CA ASN A 45 -3.97 -6.21 -7.76
C ASN A 45 -4.79 -6.11 -6.48
N ARG A 46 -5.52 -5.00 -6.33
CA ARG A 46 -6.34 -4.80 -5.13
C ARG A 46 -7.72 -5.39 -5.31
N PHE A 47 -8.32 -5.84 -4.20
CA PHE A 47 -9.74 -6.21 -4.18
C PHE A 47 -10.57 -4.94 -4.02
N CYS A 48 -11.69 -4.86 -4.75
CA CYS A 48 -12.57 -3.67 -4.72
C CYS A 48 -13.53 -3.77 -3.53
N TRP A 49 -13.01 -3.45 -2.33
CA TRP A 49 -13.78 -3.53 -1.09
C TRP A 49 -14.98 -2.58 -1.05
N GLU A 50 -14.93 -1.49 -1.82
CA GLU A 50 -15.97 -0.48 -1.87
C GLU A 50 -17.25 -0.95 -2.57
N LEU A 51 -17.18 -2.06 -3.32
CA LEU A 51 -18.32 -2.57 -4.06
C LEU A 51 -19.18 -3.51 -3.20
N PRO A 52 -20.49 -3.65 -3.53
CA PRO A 52 -21.33 -4.64 -2.86
C PRO A 52 -20.75 -6.03 -2.96
N GLN A 53 -21.00 -6.87 -1.94
CA GLN A 53 -20.43 -8.21 -1.85
C GLN A 53 -20.69 -9.08 -3.08
N LYS A 54 -21.82 -8.87 -3.77
CA LYS A 54 -22.17 -9.62 -4.99
C LYS A 54 -21.31 -9.22 -6.21
N GLU A 55 -20.59 -8.11 -6.13
CA GLU A 55 -19.74 -7.60 -7.20
C GLU A 55 -18.27 -7.74 -6.82
N SER A 56 -17.78 -8.97 -6.79
CA SER A 56 -16.40 -9.25 -6.39
C SER A 56 -15.47 -9.00 -7.58
N LEU A 57 -14.78 -7.85 -7.55
CA LEU A 57 -13.86 -7.44 -8.60
C LEU A 57 -12.47 -7.18 -8.02
N ARG A 58 -11.46 -7.36 -8.87
CA ARG A 58 -10.10 -6.87 -8.62
C ARG A 58 -9.73 -5.87 -9.70
N VAL A 59 -8.82 -4.98 -9.36
CA VAL A 59 -8.32 -3.95 -10.27
C VAL A 59 -6.84 -3.75 -9.99
N ARG A 60 -6.07 -3.43 -11.04
CA ARG A 60 -4.66 -3.10 -10.87
C ARG A 60 -4.55 -1.64 -10.45
N SER A 61 -3.80 -1.40 -9.38
CA SER A 61 -3.68 -0.09 -8.76
C SER A 61 -2.22 0.22 -8.45
N ALA A 62 -1.89 1.50 -8.44
CA ALA A 62 -0.59 1.98 -8.03
C ALA A 62 -0.73 2.78 -6.73
N LEU A 63 0.08 2.45 -5.74
CA LEU A 63 0.22 3.21 -4.51
C LEU A 63 1.59 3.90 -4.55
N GLN A 64 1.59 5.22 -4.44
CA GLN A 64 2.81 6.01 -4.41
C GLN A 64 2.92 6.74 -3.08
N ILE A 65 4.09 6.67 -2.47
CA ILE A 65 4.39 7.39 -1.21
C ILE A 65 5.53 8.35 -1.51
N GLY A 66 5.31 9.63 -1.23
CA GLY A 66 6.25 10.71 -1.54
C GLY A 66 7.03 11.18 -0.32
N GLY A 67 8.01 12.05 -0.57
CA GLY A 67 8.81 12.66 0.49
C GLY A 67 9.71 11.68 1.23
N ILE A 68 10.18 10.65 0.56
CA ILE A 68 10.98 9.59 1.18
C ILE A 68 12.37 10.12 1.55
N LEU A 69 12.74 9.98 2.81
CA LEU A 69 14.09 10.27 3.31
C LEU A 69 14.96 9.01 3.34
N GLU A 70 14.37 7.87 3.71
CA GLU A 70 15.06 6.60 3.81
C GLU A 70 14.06 5.47 3.64
N ALA A 71 14.48 4.41 2.97
CA ALA A 71 13.66 3.20 2.79
C ALA A 71 14.42 2.00 3.36
N LYS A 72 13.75 1.22 4.20
CA LYS A 72 14.28 -0.03 4.77
C LYS A 72 13.30 -1.16 4.50
N ARG A 73 13.83 -2.35 4.25
CA ARG A 73 12.99 -3.54 4.08
C ARG A 73 13.40 -4.62 5.06
N ARG A 74 12.44 -5.44 5.44
CA ARG A 74 12.62 -6.53 6.39
C ARG A 74 11.84 -7.75 5.90
N ASN A 75 12.52 -8.90 5.86
CA ASN A 75 11.92 -10.18 5.44
C ASN A 75 11.28 -10.14 4.05
N ILE A 76 11.90 -9.41 3.12
CA ILE A 76 11.47 -9.35 1.73
C ILE A 76 12.64 -9.80 0.86
N ARG A 77 12.38 -10.79 0.00
CA ARG A 77 13.38 -11.40 -0.88
C ARG A 77 13.55 -10.58 -2.16
N SER A 78 14.47 -9.62 -2.15
CA SER A 78 14.75 -8.81 -3.36
C SER A 78 15.44 -9.60 -4.45
N ASP A 79 16.04 -10.75 -4.14
CA ASP A 79 16.64 -11.67 -5.10
C ASP A 79 15.62 -12.54 -5.84
N LYS A 80 14.34 -12.47 -5.45
CA LYS A 80 13.24 -13.21 -6.08
C LYS A 80 12.11 -12.25 -6.45
N PRO A 81 12.24 -11.54 -7.58
CA PRO A 81 11.26 -10.51 -7.96
C PRO A 81 9.87 -11.04 -8.25
N ASP A 82 9.73 -12.34 -8.54
CA ASP A 82 8.44 -12.99 -8.77
C ASP A 82 7.78 -13.53 -7.51
N SER A 83 8.41 -13.37 -6.34
CA SER A 83 7.79 -13.77 -5.06
C SER A 83 6.53 -12.96 -4.82
N VAL A 84 5.46 -13.66 -4.45
CA VAL A 84 4.14 -13.06 -4.23
C VAL A 84 4.02 -12.56 -2.80
N LEU A 85 3.53 -11.34 -2.66
CA LEU A 85 3.26 -10.72 -1.36
C LEU A 85 1.77 -10.39 -1.27
N SER A 86 1.23 -10.47 -0.06
CA SER A 86 -0.13 -10.03 0.23
C SER A 86 -0.06 -8.88 1.24
N LEU A 87 -0.64 -7.75 0.87
CA LEU A 87 -0.60 -6.54 1.67
C LEU A 87 -1.61 -6.61 2.81
N LEU A 88 -1.18 -6.36 4.04
CA LEU A 88 -2.06 -6.31 5.20
C LEU A 88 -2.48 -4.89 5.53
N ALA A 89 -1.54 -3.96 5.60
CA ALA A 89 -1.83 -2.61 6.06
C ALA A 89 -0.75 -1.63 5.65
N VAL A 90 -1.15 -0.36 5.57
CA VAL A 90 -0.25 0.78 5.44
C VAL A 90 -0.53 1.70 6.62
N ARG A 91 0.49 2.03 7.40
CA ARG A 91 0.36 2.81 8.64
C ARG A 91 1.30 3.99 8.64
N PHE A 92 0.90 5.07 9.28
CA PHE A 92 1.76 6.22 9.52
C PHE A 92 1.93 6.43 11.01
N ALA A 93 3.18 6.56 11.46
CA ALA A 93 3.53 6.92 12.82
C ALA A 93 4.29 8.24 12.79
N PRO A 94 3.75 9.31 13.40
CA PRO A 94 4.45 10.59 13.44
C PRO A 94 5.69 10.52 14.34
N ASN A 95 6.70 11.35 14.03
CA ASN A 95 7.85 11.49 14.89
C ASN A 95 7.49 12.28 16.15
N ASP A 96 8.13 11.92 17.28
CA ASP A 96 7.90 12.60 18.56
C ASP A 96 8.87 13.75 18.77
N GLN A 97 9.71 14.07 17.81
CA GLN A 97 10.73 15.10 17.93
C GLN A 97 10.15 16.51 17.75
N PRO A 98 10.42 17.45 18.65
CA PRO A 98 10.06 18.86 18.44
C PRO A 98 10.68 19.38 17.15
N GLY A 99 9.88 20.06 16.33
CA GLY A 99 10.31 20.59 15.05
C GLY A 99 10.04 19.71 13.85
N ASP A 100 9.75 18.40 14.07
CA ASP A 100 9.42 17.45 13.00
C ASP A 100 7.94 17.13 13.00
N ALA A 101 7.10 18.14 13.14
CA ALA A 101 5.64 17.93 13.36
C ALA A 101 4.95 17.17 12.23
N LEU A 102 5.48 17.22 11.00
CA LEU A 102 4.88 16.55 9.85
C LEU A 102 5.59 15.25 9.49
N ALA A 103 6.82 15.07 9.95
CA ALA A 103 7.63 13.91 9.61
C ALA A 103 7.21 12.66 10.38
N GLY A 104 7.48 11.50 9.81
CA GLY A 104 7.15 10.23 10.45
C GLY A 104 7.66 9.05 9.67
N THR A 105 7.06 7.90 9.96
CA THR A 105 7.37 6.64 9.29
C THR A 105 6.11 6.03 8.70
N VAL A 106 6.15 5.73 7.42
CA VAL A 106 5.12 4.91 6.76
C VAL A 106 5.59 3.47 6.81
N SER A 107 4.78 2.59 7.38
CA SER A 107 5.04 1.15 7.41
C SER A 107 4.10 0.45 6.46
N ILE A 108 4.66 -0.32 5.53
CA ILE A 108 3.91 -1.16 4.61
C ILE A 108 4.10 -2.59 5.09
N ILE A 109 3.02 -3.20 5.55
CA ILE A 109 3.05 -4.47 6.27
C ILE A 109 2.44 -5.56 5.40
N PHE A 110 3.18 -6.64 5.19
CA PHE A 110 2.75 -7.79 4.41
C PHE A 110 2.49 -9.00 5.29
N SER A 111 1.64 -9.91 4.83
CA SER A 111 1.46 -11.19 5.50
C SER A 111 2.79 -11.96 5.44
N GLY A 112 3.04 -12.81 6.45
CA GLY A 112 4.27 -13.58 6.53
C GLY A 112 5.46 -12.84 7.11
N GLY A 113 5.26 -11.62 7.62
CA GLY A 113 6.31 -10.88 8.34
C GLY A 113 7.13 -9.92 7.52
N GLY A 114 6.84 -9.78 6.22
CA GLY A 114 7.51 -8.78 5.39
C GLY A 114 7.07 -7.37 5.73
N GLU A 115 7.99 -6.41 5.68
CA GLU A 115 7.69 -5.03 6.00
C GLU A 115 8.63 -4.08 5.24
N ILE A 116 8.08 -2.95 4.81
CA ILE A 116 8.87 -1.83 4.30
C ILE A 116 8.59 -0.65 5.21
N ARG A 117 9.65 -0.02 5.69
CA ARG A 117 9.57 1.21 6.48
C ARG A 117 10.16 2.36 5.71
N LEU A 118 9.38 3.42 5.57
CA LEU A 118 9.75 4.61 4.84
C LEU A 118 9.77 5.79 5.80
N ALA A 119 10.95 6.34 6.06
CA ALA A 119 11.05 7.60 6.76
C ALA A 119 10.64 8.69 5.79
N VAL A 120 9.66 9.52 6.16
CA VAL A 120 9.07 10.53 5.27
C VAL A 120 9.07 11.90 5.93
N GLU A 121 9.15 12.95 5.10
CA GLU A 121 9.05 14.34 5.55
C GLU A 121 7.65 14.70 6.01
N ALA A 122 6.65 14.05 5.41
CA ALA A 122 5.24 14.24 5.73
C ALA A 122 4.45 13.04 5.20
N CYS A 123 3.23 12.86 5.73
CA CYS A 123 2.31 11.86 5.20
C CYS A 123 1.82 12.34 3.83
N GLU A 124 2.24 11.67 2.77
CA GLU A 124 1.85 11.98 1.39
C GLU A 124 1.76 10.68 0.60
N ALA A 125 0.58 10.36 0.13
CA ALA A 125 0.38 9.16 -0.68
C ALA A 125 -0.71 9.37 -1.72
N ILE A 126 -0.64 8.61 -2.81
CA ILE A 126 -1.63 8.59 -3.87
C ILE A 126 -1.94 7.13 -4.19
N LEU A 127 -3.22 6.79 -4.21
CA LEU A 127 -3.69 5.48 -4.68
C LEU A 127 -4.54 5.72 -5.92
N GLU A 128 -4.21 5.03 -7.02
CA GLU A 128 -4.89 5.21 -8.28
C GLU A 128 -5.12 3.86 -8.96
N ASP A 129 -6.37 3.60 -9.36
CA ASP A 129 -6.69 2.45 -10.20
C ASP A 129 -6.22 2.72 -11.63
N ILE A 130 -5.47 1.79 -12.22
CA ILE A 130 -4.79 2.01 -13.50
C ILE A 130 -5.25 1.09 -14.62
N THR A 131 -6.15 0.14 -14.35
CA THR A 131 -6.70 -0.76 -15.38
C THR A 131 -8.21 -0.84 -15.24
N GLU A 132 -8.86 -1.49 -16.22
CA GLU A 132 -10.23 -1.96 -16.05
C GLU A 132 -10.26 -3.10 -15.04
N PRO A 133 -11.36 -3.26 -14.29
CA PRO A 133 -11.48 -4.34 -13.33
C PRO A 133 -11.76 -5.67 -14.00
N TRP A 134 -11.51 -6.76 -13.25
CA TRP A 134 -11.85 -8.12 -13.67
C TRP A 134 -12.48 -8.86 -12.50
N PRO A 135 -13.28 -9.93 -12.77
CA PRO A 135 -13.88 -10.72 -11.70
C PRO A 135 -12.81 -11.36 -10.82
N ALA A 136 -12.96 -11.24 -9.52
CA ALA A 136 -12.12 -11.93 -8.56
C ALA A 136 -12.54 -13.40 -8.49
N THR A 137 -11.55 -14.31 -8.35
CA THR A 137 -11.87 -15.74 -8.21
C THR A 137 -12.64 -16.03 -6.93
N ARG A 138 -12.36 -15.26 -5.87
CA ARG A 138 -13.11 -15.32 -4.63
C ARG A 138 -12.87 -14.06 -3.82
N ARG A 139 -13.80 -13.76 -2.90
CA ARG A 139 -13.65 -12.65 -1.97
C ARG A 139 -12.67 -13.05 -0.86
N PRO A 140 -11.66 -12.22 -0.55
CA PRO A 140 -10.80 -12.47 0.58
C PRO A 140 -11.57 -12.48 1.90
N ALA A 141 -11.20 -13.37 2.82
CA ALA A 141 -11.84 -13.51 4.12
C ALA A 141 -10.93 -12.94 5.22
N HIS A 142 -11.51 -12.07 6.05
CA HIS A 142 -10.80 -11.43 7.18
C HIS A 142 -11.57 -11.53 8.48
N ASP A 143 -12.42 -12.54 8.60
CA ASP A 143 -13.08 -12.78 9.87
C ASP A 143 -12.15 -13.56 10.82
N ALA A 144 -12.65 -13.85 12.02
CA ALA A 144 -11.89 -14.57 13.03
C ALA A 144 -11.49 -15.99 12.60
N ASN A 145 -12.05 -16.49 11.53
CA ASN A 145 -11.77 -17.83 11.00
C ASN A 145 -10.80 -17.79 9.82
N ALA A 146 -10.44 -16.60 9.39
CA ALA A 146 -9.54 -16.42 8.26
C ALA A 146 -8.08 -16.65 8.68
#